data_17b644a3933b997de7561b435474d60c
#
_entry.id   17b644a3933b997de7561b435474d60c
#
_cell.length_a   1.000
_cell.length_b   1.000
_cell.length_c   1.000
_cell.angle_alpha   90.00
_cell.angle_beta   90.00
_cell.angle_gamma   90.00
#
_symmetry.space_group_name_H-M   'P 1'
#
loop_
_entity.id
_entity.type
_entity.pdbx_description
1 polymer ?
#
loop_
_entity_poly.entity_id
_entity_poly.type
_entity_poly.pdbx_seq_one_letter_code
_entity_poly.pdbx_strand_id
1 'polypeptide(L)'
;ACPGLVGTSTTISLTSNTTLEYPQATHSSGPTAAPDTNSALHSINWYAQTFLPKMKEFYKGDLVVKKSKIKSEGQDENHYWFTLGNKLYDMTDYFHTLDLMNDLDTYKFFPDEFTSIVQSNPGLDIKSEFDQKITNPTNHSAITQCLDNMFYAGKVDFRDTPRCQVNNYILLAFTIILCTVIVVKFLAALQFGSKPRPAPQDKFVICQVPAYT
;
A
#
# COMPACT_ATOMS: atom_id res chain seq x y z
N ALA A 1 -19.25 -5.29 3.92
CA ALA A 1 -18.88 -4.12 3.19
C ALA A 1 -18.75 -2.92 4.12
N CYS A 2 -19.76 -2.08 4.33
CA CYS A 2 -19.70 -0.84 5.12
C CYS A 2 -20.66 -0.90 6.31
N PRO A 3 -20.34 -1.64 7.39
CA PRO A 3 -21.22 -1.75 8.54
C PRO A 3 -21.40 -0.40 9.24
N GLY A 4 -22.63 -0.08 9.61
CA GLY A 4 -22.97 1.18 10.26
C GLY A 4 -23.16 2.40 9.35
N LEU A 5 -22.74 2.33 8.07
CA LEU A 5 -22.99 3.37 7.07
C LEU A 5 -24.09 2.97 6.11
N VAL A 6 -24.12 1.71 5.70
CA VAL A 6 -25.16 1.19 4.81
C VAL A 6 -26.20 0.46 5.64
N GLY A 7 -27.47 0.85 5.49
CA GLY A 7 -28.58 0.17 6.15
C GLY A 7 -28.70 -1.29 5.69
N THR A 8 -29.08 -2.17 6.61
CA THR A 8 -29.32 -3.58 6.33
C THR A 8 -30.72 -3.79 5.71
N SER A 9 -31.11 -2.98 4.74
CA SER A 9 -32.35 -3.24 3.99
C SER A 9 -32.16 -4.54 3.20
N THR A 10 -32.97 -5.53 3.52
CA THR A 10 -32.96 -6.84 2.86
C THR A 10 -33.70 -6.84 1.52
N THR A 11 -34.30 -5.72 1.15
CA THR A 11 -35.10 -5.60 -0.06
C THR A 11 -34.59 -4.46 -0.93
N ILE A 12 -34.25 -4.76 -2.19
CA ILE A 12 -33.97 -3.76 -3.22
C ILE A 12 -35.22 -3.66 -4.11
N SER A 13 -35.83 -2.48 -4.17
CA SER A 13 -36.92 -2.19 -5.12
C SER A 13 -36.29 -1.82 -6.45
N LEU A 14 -36.45 -2.66 -7.45
CA LEU A 14 -36.14 -2.34 -8.84
C LEU A 14 -37.26 -1.51 -9.45
N THR A 15 -36.91 -0.62 -10.38
CA THR A 15 -37.87 0.26 -11.11
C THR A 15 -38.95 -0.46 -11.87
N SER A 16 -38.94 -1.78 -11.93
CA SER A 16 -39.91 -2.63 -12.63
C SER A 16 -40.84 -3.44 -11.72
N ASN A 17 -41.25 -2.90 -10.58
CA ASN A 17 -42.16 -3.58 -9.63
C ASN A 17 -41.69 -4.94 -9.09
N THR A 18 -40.43 -5.30 -9.27
CA THR A 18 -39.85 -6.53 -8.72
C THR A 18 -39.02 -6.18 -7.49
N THR A 19 -39.42 -6.70 -6.34
CA THR A 19 -38.66 -6.65 -5.08
C THR A 19 -37.79 -7.88 -5.05
N LEU A 20 -36.46 -7.70 -5.07
CA LEU A 20 -35.53 -8.77 -4.79
C LEU A 20 -35.24 -8.82 -3.28
N GLU A 21 -35.60 -9.93 -2.67
CA GLU A 21 -35.24 -10.22 -1.30
C GLU A 21 -33.76 -10.59 -1.25
N TYR A 22 -32.98 -9.76 -0.61
CA TYR A 22 -31.52 -9.78 -0.57
C TYR A 22 -30.84 -9.57 -1.93
N PRO A 23 -29.82 -8.74 -2.03
CA PRO A 23 -29.01 -8.70 -3.23
C PRO A 23 -28.33 -10.05 -3.37
N GLN A 24 -29.01 -10.99 -3.95
CA GLN A 24 -28.35 -12.12 -4.55
C GLN A 24 -27.53 -11.50 -5.67
N ALA A 25 -26.29 -11.15 -5.36
CA ALA A 25 -25.31 -10.93 -6.39
C ALA A 25 -25.08 -12.27 -7.07
N THR A 26 -26.05 -12.67 -7.85
CA THR A 26 -25.95 -13.83 -8.72
C THR A 26 -25.02 -13.42 -9.84
N HIS A 27 -23.74 -13.69 -9.64
CA HIS A 27 -22.82 -13.66 -10.74
C HIS A 27 -23.22 -14.75 -11.71
N SER A 28 -23.78 -14.38 -12.85
CA SER A 28 -24.01 -15.32 -13.92
C SER A 28 -22.77 -15.38 -14.80
N SER A 29 -22.21 -16.56 -14.99
CA SER A 29 -21.28 -16.78 -16.09
C SER A 29 -22.06 -16.94 -17.37
N GLY A 30 -21.76 -16.13 -18.38
CA GLY A 30 -22.42 -16.19 -19.68
C GLY A 30 -23.23 -14.94 -20.02
N PRO A 31 -23.88 -14.92 -21.19
CA PRO A 31 -24.71 -13.79 -21.64
C PRO A 31 -25.84 -13.52 -20.64
N THR A 32 -26.13 -12.25 -20.38
CA THR A 32 -27.19 -11.82 -19.44
C THR A 32 -28.57 -12.42 -19.82
N ALA A 33 -28.79 -12.71 -21.10
CA ALA A 33 -30.04 -13.31 -21.60
C ALA A 33 -30.18 -14.82 -21.33
N ALA A 34 -29.04 -15.51 -21.03
CA ALA A 34 -29.03 -16.95 -20.75
C ALA A 34 -27.95 -17.26 -19.71
N PRO A 35 -28.19 -16.93 -18.43
CA PRO A 35 -27.21 -17.20 -17.37
C PRO A 35 -27.06 -18.70 -17.14
N ASP A 36 -25.83 -19.19 -17.01
CA ASP A 36 -25.59 -20.58 -16.64
C ASP A 36 -25.88 -20.79 -15.15
N THR A 37 -27.02 -21.36 -14.84
CA THR A 37 -27.47 -21.65 -13.48
C THR A 37 -26.67 -22.77 -12.80
N ASN A 38 -25.91 -23.56 -13.56
CA ASN A 38 -25.05 -24.63 -13.02
C ASN A 38 -23.63 -24.12 -12.65
N SER A 39 -23.35 -22.87 -12.97
CA SER A 39 -22.07 -22.27 -12.61
C SER A 39 -21.90 -22.16 -11.10
N ALA A 40 -20.71 -22.48 -10.59
CA ALA A 40 -20.34 -22.26 -9.19
C ALA A 40 -20.50 -20.79 -8.77
N LEU A 41 -20.40 -19.85 -9.71
CA LEU A 41 -20.60 -18.41 -9.49
C LEU A 41 -22.04 -18.07 -9.08
N HIS A 42 -22.99 -18.95 -9.36
CA HIS A 42 -24.39 -18.75 -8.98
C HIS A 42 -24.63 -18.90 -7.47
N SER A 43 -23.68 -19.50 -6.74
CA SER A 43 -23.74 -19.61 -5.29
C SER A 43 -23.47 -18.24 -4.64
N ILE A 44 -24.39 -17.78 -3.80
CA ILE A 44 -24.24 -16.53 -3.03
C ILE A 44 -22.98 -16.54 -2.15
N ASN A 45 -22.55 -17.70 -1.72
CA ASN A 45 -21.39 -17.89 -0.83
C ASN A 45 -20.08 -18.07 -1.62
N TRP A 46 -20.13 -18.15 -2.95
CA TRP A 46 -18.93 -18.42 -3.75
C TRP A 46 -17.79 -17.45 -3.47
N TYR A 47 -18.09 -16.16 -3.37
CA TYR A 47 -17.07 -15.14 -3.08
C TYR A 47 -16.38 -15.37 -1.75
N ALA A 48 -17.15 -15.57 -0.67
CA ALA A 48 -16.60 -15.72 0.67
C ALA A 48 -15.95 -17.09 0.93
N GLN A 49 -16.54 -18.17 0.38
CA GLN A 49 -16.12 -19.55 0.67
C GLN A 49 -15.11 -20.10 -0.33
N THR A 50 -15.13 -19.64 -1.58
CA THR A 50 -14.29 -20.17 -2.65
C THR A 50 -13.27 -19.16 -3.13
N PHE A 51 -13.69 -17.95 -3.50
CA PHE A 51 -12.81 -16.95 -4.11
C PHE A 51 -11.82 -16.36 -3.10
N LEU A 52 -12.31 -15.82 -1.99
CA LEU A 52 -11.43 -15.18 -0.99
C LEU A 52 -10.36 -16.11 -0.40
N PRO A 53 -10.67 -17.36 0.00
CA PRO A 53 -9.63 -18.27 0.49
C PRO A 53 -8.56 -18.56 -0.55
N LYS A 54 -8.95 -18.79 -1.81
CA LYS A 54 -7.99 -19.00 -2.90
C LYS A 54 -7.15 -17.78 -3.20
N MET A 55 -7.75 -16.59 -3.19
CA MET A 55 -7.00 -15.35 -3.40
C MET A 55 -5.97 -15.09 -2.31
N LYS A 56 -6.24 -15.50 -1.07
CA LYS A 56 -5.26 -15.40 0.04
C LYS A 56 -3.99 -16.24 -0.20
N GLU A 57 -4.08 -17.36 -0.88
CA GLU A 57 -2.91 -18.18 -1.24
C GLU A 57 -1.97 -17.43 -2.22
N PHE A 58 -2.53 -16.60 -3.07
CA PHE A 58 -1.78 -15.80 -4.05
C PHE A 58 -1.32 -14.45 -3.51
N TYR A 59 -1.76 -14.04 -2.33
CA TYR A 59 -1.37 -12.78 -1.72
C TYR A 59 0.13 -12.76 -1.40
N LYS A 60 0.87 -11.87 -2.04
CA LYS A 60 2.33 -11.73 -1.89
C LYS A 60 2.74 -10.48 -1.10
N GLY A 61 1.80 -9.62 -0.82
CA GLY A 61 2.00 -8.38 -0.08
C GLY A 61 1.13 -7.25 -0.59
N ASP A 62 1.14 -6.15 0.12
CA ASP A 62 0.39 -4.95 -0.26
C ASP A 62 1.04 -4.23 -1.43
N LEU A 63 0.22 -3.64 -2.29
CA LEU A 63 0.70 -2.70 -3.29
C LEU A 63 1.29 -1.47 -2.58
N VAL A 64 2.49 -1.09 -2.98
CA VAL A 64 3.18 0.07 -2.40
C VAL A 64 3.34 1.15 -3.46
N VAL A 65 2.81 2.34 -3.20
CA VAL A 65 2.79 3.46 -4.15
C VAL A 65 3.60 4.64 -3.60
N LYS A 66 4.42 5.24 -4.45
CA LYS A 66 5.20 6.44 -4.09
C LYS A 66 4.29 7.62 -3.77
N LYS A 67 4.61 8.37 -2.73
CA LYS A 67 3.85 9.55 -2.31
C LYS A 67 3.68 10.60 -3.43
N SER A 68 4.70 10.78 -4.26
CA SER A 68 4.62 11.68 -5.42
C SER A 68 3.59 11.22 -6.46
N LYS A 69 3.50 9.90 -6.69
CA LYS A 69 2.50 9.33 -7.60
C LYS A 69 1.09 9.46 -7.02
N ILE A 70 0.90 9.21 -5.72
CA ILE A 70 -0.40 9.40 -5.05
C ILE A 70 -0.88 10.84 -5.23
N LYS A 71 0.02 11.80 -5.04
CA LYS A 71 -0.29 13.20 -5.21
C LYS A 71 -0.66 13.55 -6.65
N SER A 72 0.10 13.08 -7.65
CA SER A 72 -0.20 13.35 -9.06
C SER A 72 -1.51 12.71 -9.50
N GLU A 73 -1.77 11.47 -9.14
CA GLU A 73 -3.02 10.78 -9.48
C GLU A 73 -4.24 11.41 -8.79
N GLY A 74 -4.12 11.75 -7.50
CA GLY A 74 -5.23 12.39 -6.78
C GLY A 74 -5.53 13.82 -7.26
N GLN A 75 -4.58 14.49 -7.91
CA GLN A 75 -4.79 15.81 -8.50
C GLN A 75 -5.33 15.74 -9.95
N ASP A 76 -5.40 14.56 -10.55
CA ASP A 76 -6.07 14.33 -11.80
C ASP A 76 -7.60 14.48 -11.59
N GLU A 77 -8.28 15.16 -12.49
CA GLU A 77 -9.70 15.49 -12.38
C GLU A 77 -10.63 14.26 -12.26
N ASN A 78 -10.13 13.09 -12.64
CA ASN A 78 -10.90 11.86 -12.63
C ASN A 78 -10.53 10.89 -11.50
N HIS A 79 -9.57 11.21 -10.64
CA HIS A 79 -9.11 10.31 -9.59
C HIS A 79 -9.30 10.91 -8.19
N TYR A 80 -9.91 10.11 -7.31
CA TYR A 80 -10.12 10.48 -5.90
C TYR A 80 -9.24 9.61 -4.98
N TRP A 81 -7.92 9.75 -5.16
CA TRP A 81 -6.94 9.08 -4.32
C TRP A 81 -6.59 9.95 -3.12
N PHE A 82 -6.47 9.32 -1.95
CA PHE A 82 -6.00 9.99 -0.74
C PHE A 82 -5.36 8.96 0.20
N THR A 83 -4.68 9.44 1.23
CA THR A 83 -4.10 8.57 2.24
C THR A 83 -4.66 8.88 3.62
N LEU A 84 -4.79 7.85 4.44
CA LEU A 84 -5.09 7.95 5.86
C LEU A 84 -3.91 7.34 6.63
N GLY A 85 -2.92 8.20 6.93
CA GLY A 85 -1.63 7.77 7.43
C GLY A 85 -0.85 6.95 6.40
N ASN A 86 -0.65 5.67 6.66
CA ASN A 86 0.13 4.79 5.77
C ASN A 86 -0.70 4.03 4.72
N LYS A 87 -2.02 4.09 4.80
CA LYS A 87 -2.93 3.38 3.89
C LYS A 87 -3.36 4.31 2.77
N LEU A 88 -3.35 3.77 1.55
CA LEU A 88 -3.86 4.43 0.36
C LEU A 88 -5.27 3.93 0.07
N TYR A 89 -6.16 4.85 -0.23
CA TYR A 89 -7.54 4.58 -0.61
C TYR A 89 -7.86 5.22 -1.95
N ASP A 90 -8.70 4.54 -2.71
CA ASP A 90 -9.22 4.99 -4.00
C ASP A 90 -10.75 5.03 -3.93
N MET A 91 -11.32 6.22 -3.99
CA MET A 91 -12.77 6.44 -4.01
C MET A 91 -13.27 6.92 -5.37
N THR A 92 -12.50 6.74 -6.42
CA THR A 92 -12.85 7.18 -7.77
C THR A 92 -14.21 6.63 -8.21
N ASP A 93 -14.43 5.34 -8.06
CA ASP A 93 -15.70 4.70 -8.46
C ASP A 93 -16.89 5.19 -7.63
N TYR A 94 -16.68 5.51 -6.36
CA TYR A 94 -17.73 6.06 -5.50
C TYR A 94 -18.19 7.43 -6.00
N PHE A 95 -17.26 8.36 -6.21
CA PHE A 95 -17.60 9.70 -6.68
C PHE A 95 -18.16 9.68 -8.11
N HIS A 96 -17.57 8.86 -8.99
CA HIS A 96 -18.10 8.67 -10.33
C HIS A 96 -19.55 8.14 -10.34
N THR A 97 -19.86 7.24 -9.41
CA THR A 97 -21.23 6.73 -9.26
C THR A 97 -22.19 7.84 -8.79
N LEU A 98 -21.75 8.70 -7.84
CA LEU A 98 -22.56 9.83 -7.40
C LEU A 98 -22.85 10.80 -8.56
N ASP A 99 -21.82 11.13 -9.35
CA ASP A 99 -21.96 12.03 -10.50
C ASP A 99 -22.94 11.47 -11.55
N LEU A 100 -22.83 10.16 -11.87
CA LEU A 100 -23.73 9.49 -12.82
C LEU A 100 -25.18 9.43 -12.33
N MET A 101 -25.38 9.31 -11.02
CA MET A 101 -26.69 9.16 -10.40
C MET A 101 -27.25 10.50 -9.89
N ASN A 102 -26.68 11.65 -10.30
CA ASN A 102 -27.09 12.99 -9.89
C ASN A 102 -27.23 13.14 -8.36
N ASP A 103 -26.24 12.66 -7.62
CA ASP A 103 -26.18 12.72 -6.14
C ASP A 103 -27.40 12.13 -5.43
N LEU A 104 -28.01 11.10 -5.97
CA LEU A 104 -29.11 10.42 -5.31
C LEU A 104 -28.69 9.91 -3.93
N ASP A 105 -29.44 10.29 -2.89
CA ASP A 105 -29.17 9.94 -1.48
C ASP A 105 -29.00 8.43 -1.26
N THR A 106 -29.60 7.61 -2.11
CA THR A 106 -29.51 6.14 -2.03
C THR A 106 -28.09 5.63 -2.20
N TYR A 107 -27.24 6.32 -2.97
CA TYR A 107 -25.86 5.94 -3.22
C TYR A 107 -24.87 6.69 -2.30
N LYS A 108 -25.34 7.73 -1.63
CA LYS A 108 -24.56 8.58 -0.74
C LYS A 108 -24.56 8.02 0.69
N PHE A 109 -23.70 7.06 0.94
CA PHE A 109 -23.63 6.40 2.25
C PHE A 109 -22.53 6.96 3.18
N PHE A 110 -21.60 7.74 2.66
CA PHE A 110 -20.65 8.47 3.50
C PHE A 110 -21.24 9.82 3.97
N PRO A 111 -20.91 10.27 5.19
CA PRO A 111 -21.30 11.62 5.65
C PRO A 111 -20.70 12.72 4.77
N ASP A 112 -21.44 13.81 4.59
CA ASP A 112 -21.00 14.98 3.79
C ASP A 112 -19.69 15.58 4.31
N GLU A 113 -19.50 15.58 5.61
CA GLU A 113 -18.25 16.03 6.23
C GLU A 113 -17.05 15.24 5.74
N PHE A 114 -17.17 13.91 5.64
CA PHE A 114 -16.09 13.05 5.16
C PHE A 114 -15.85 13.24 3.67
N THR A 115 -16.89 13.23 2.85
CA THR A 115 -16.76 13.42 1.40
C THR A 115 -16.13 14.77 1.05
N SER A 116 -16.50 15.85 1.79
CA SER A 116 -15.89 17.16 1.61
C SER A 116 -14.40 17.20 1.97
N ILE A 117 -13.96 16.44 2.99
CA ILE A 117 -12.54 16.31 3.33
C ILE A 117 -11.77 15.68 2.17
N VAL A 118 -12.31 14.59 1.61
CA VAL A 118 -11.66 13.88 0.49
C VAL A 118 -11.56 14.78 -0.73
N GLN A 119 -12.63 15.44 -1.11
CA GLN A 119 -12.68 16.34 -2.27
C GLN A 119 -11.77 17.56 -2.12
N SER A 120 -11.59 18.06 -0.89
CA SER A 120 -10.74 19.23 -0.62
C SER A 120 -9.26 18.90 -0.59
N ASN A 121 -8.89 17.63 -0.41
CA ASN A 121 -7.50 17.18 -0.20
C ASN A 121 -7.07 16.08 -1.18
N PRO A 122 -7.19 16.27 -2.49
CA PRO A 122 -6.89 15.25 -3.48
C PRO A 122 -5.39 14.88 -3.46
N GLY A 123 -5.09 13.60 -3.33
CA GLY A 123 -3.74 13.05 -3.31
C GLY A 123 -2.94 13.33 -2.03
N LEU A 124 -3.60 13.84 -0.97
CA LEU A 124 -2.95 14.19 0.30
C LEU A 124 -3.29 13.22 1.42
N ASP A 125 -2.57 13.38 2.55
CA ASP A 125 -2.91 12.67 3.79
C ASP A 125 -3.97 13.45 4.56
N ILE A 126 -5.16 12.87 4.65
CA ILE A 126 -6.31 13.49 5.31
C ILE A 126 -6.44 13.12 6.80
N LYS A 127 -5.48 12.35 7.35
CA LYS A 127 -5.60 11.80 8.70
C LYS A 127 -5.89 12.88 9.75
N SER A 128 -5.17 14.00 9.73
CA SER A 128 -5.33 15.06 10.73
C SER A 128 -6.69 15.74 10.65
N GLU A 129 -7.21 16.00 9.45
CA GLU A 129 -8.52 16.60 9.26
C GLU A 129 -9.65 15.62 9.59
N PHE A 130 -9.46 14.36 9.23
CA PHE A 130 -10.40 13.29 9.54
C PHE A 130 -10.58 13.12 11.05
N ASP A 131 -9.47 13.03 11.80
CA ASP A 131 -9.49 12.89 13.26
C ASP A 131 -10.07 14.14 13.96
N GLN A 132 -9.93 15.35 13.36
CA GLN A 132 -10.46 16.59 13.92
C GLN A 132 -11.95 16.80 13.63
N LYS A 133 -12.41 16.51 12.42
CA LYS A 133 -13.81 16.77 12.00
C LYS A 133 -14.73 15.62 12.40
N ILE A 134 -14.28 14.36 12.24
CA ILE A 134 -15.10 13.18 12.58
C ILE A 134 -14.84 12.78 14.03
N THR A 135 -15.39 13.56 14.96
CA THR A 135 -15.18 13.36 16.41
C THR A 135 -16.00 12.22 17.01
N ASN A 136 -17.08 11.81 16.36
CA ASN A 136 -17.91 10.71 16.83
C ASN A 136 -17.18 9.36 16.62
N PRO A 137 -16.84 8.61 17.70
CA PRO A 137 -16.04 7.39 17.60
C PRO A 137 -16.74 6.29 16.80
N THR A 138 -18.07 6.22 16.84
CA THR A 138 -18.84 5.24 16.07
C THR A 138 -18.75 5.53 14.57
N ASN A 139 -18.93 6.78 14.16
CA ASN A 139 -18.81 7.18 12.76
C ASN A 139 -17.37 7.02 12.27
N HIS A 140 -16.40 7.44 13.07
CA HIS A 140 -14.98 7.29 12.76
C HIS A 140 -14.61 5.83 12.49
N SER A 141 -15.05 4.91 13.37
CA SER A 141 -14.82 3.48 13.21
C SER A 141 -15.54 2.90 11.99
N ALA A 142 -16.81 3.28 11.78
CA ALA A 142 -17.60 2.80 10.65
C ALA A 142 -17.01 3.24 9.30
N ILE A 143 -16.59 4.51 9.19
CA ILE A 143 -15.94 5.04 7.99
C ILE A 143 -14.62 4.31 7.74
N THR A 144 -13.76 4.19 8.76
CA THR A 144 -12.47 3.51 8.62
C THR A 144 -12.64 2.05 8.20
N GLN A 145 -13.59 1.34 8.78
CA GLN A 145 -13.86 -0.04 8.42
C GLN A 145 -14.42 -0.17 6.99
N CYS A 146 -15.27 0.76 6.58
CA CYS A 146 -15.77 0.81 5.21
C CYS A 146 -14.64 1.06 4.20
N LEU A 147 -13.76 2.01 4.49
CA LEU A 147 -12.59 2.30 3.66
C LEU A 147 -11.67 1.07 3.54
N ASP A 148 -11.38 0.41 4.65
CA ASP A 148 -10.54 -0.79 4.65
C ASP A 148 -11.17 -1.96 3.86
N ASN A 149 -12.48 -2.08 3.87
CA ASN A 149 -13.17 -3.18 3.22
C ASN A 149 -13.41 -2.97 1.72
N MET A 150 -13.62 -1.73 1.29
CA MET A 150 -14.11 -1.44 -0.07
C MET A 150 -13.15 -0.60 -0.91
N PHE A 151 -12.37 0.29 -0.28
CA PHE A 151 -11.62 1.33 -0.98
C PHE A 151 -10.11 1.22 -0.80
N TYR A 152 -9.65 0.21 -0.07
CA TYR A 152 -8.22 0.01 0.18
C TYR A 152 -7.48 -0.37 -1.11
N ALA A 153 -6.60 0.52 -1.56
CA ALA A 153 -5.81 0.33 -2.77
C ALA A 153 -4.36 -0.11 -2.51
N GLY A 154 -3.84 0.12 -1.29
CA GLY A 154 -2.48 -0.26 -0.94
C GLY A 154 -1.88 0.57 0.17
N LYS A 155 -0.56 0.66 0.19
CA LYS A 155 0.22 1.41 1.20
C LYS A 155 1.09 2.47 0.56
N VAL A 156 1.37 3.50 1.34
CA VAL A 156 2.36 4.53 0.96
C VAL A 156 3.76 3.96 1.06
N ASP A 157 4.62 4.26 0.10
CA ASP A 157 6.03 3.86 0.12
C ASP A 157 6.76 4.52 1.31
N PHE A 158 7.26 3.69 2.20
CA PHE A 158 7.98 4.13 3.40
C PHE A 158 9.48 4.35 3.16
N ARG A 159 10.02 3.94 2.00
CA ARG A 159 11.46 4.02 1.71
C ARG A 159 11.97 5.46 1.69
N ASP A 160 11.12 6.40 1.29
CA ASP A 160 11.42 7.83 1.27
C ASP A 160 11.15 8.53 2.62
N THR A 161 10.74 7.78 3.65
CA THR A 161 10.52 8.35 4.97
C THR A 161 11.85 8.69 5.67
N PRO A 162 11.90 9.75 6.50
CA PRO A 162 13.12 10.11 7.22
C PRO A 162 13.71 8.95 8.04
N ARG A 163 12.85 8.11 8.62
CA ARG A 163 13.26 6.94 9.39
C ARG A 163 14.02 5.91 8.56
N CYS A 164 13.58 5.67 7.33
CA CYS A 164 14.27 4.74 6.42
C CYS A 164 15.55 5.37 5.86
N GLN A 165 15.52 6.66 5.53
CA GLN A 165 16.67 7.37 5.02
C GLN A 165 17.83 7.44 6.04
N VAL A 166 17.55 7.62 7.33
CA VAL A 166 18.59 7.60 8.37
C VAL A 166 19.38 6.30 8.34
N ASN A 167 18.72 5.15 8.24
CA ASN A 167 19.40 3.85 8.14
C ASN A 167 20.28 3.77 6.88
N ASN A 168 19.81 4.26 5.75
CA ASN A 168 20.58 4.28 4.51
C ASN A 168 21.82 5.19 4.61
N TYR A 169 21.69 6.36 5.24
CA TYR A 169 22.81 7.28 5.44
C TYR A 169 23.85 6.71 6.41
N ILE A 170 23.43 6.00 7.46
CA ILE A 170 24.35 5.31 8.37
C ILE A 170 25.17 4.24 7.62
N LEU A 171 24.48 3.40 6.82
CA LEU A 171 25.17 2.40 5.99
C LEU A 171 26.13 3.04 4.98
N LEU A 172 25.72 4.14 4.35
CA LEU A 172 26.57 4.89 3.43
C LEU A 172 27.82 5.42 4.13
N ALA A 173 27.68 6.00 5.33
CA ALA A 173 28.81 6.50 6.11
C ALA A 173 29.80 5.39 6.44
N PHE A 174 29.35 4.24 6.91
CA PHE A 174 30.20 3.08 7.16
C PHE A 174 30.90 2.59 5.88
N THR A 175 30.19 2.55 4.77
CA THR A 175 30.78 2.15 3.48
C THR A 175 31.90 3.10 3.06
N ILE A 176 31.69 4.41 3.20
CA ILE A 176 32.71 5.43 2.88
C ILE A 176 33.95 5.24 3.77
N ILE A 177 33.77 5.02 5.07
CA ILE A 177 34.89 4.80 6.01
C ILE A 177 35.69 3.55 5.61
N LEU A 178 35.01 2.43 5.33
CA LEU A 178 35.66 1.18 4.91
C LEU A 178 36.44 1.36 3.60
N CYS A 179 35.82 1.97 2.59
CA CYS A 179 36.48 2.26 1.32
C CYS A 179 37.73 3.16 1.52
N THR A 180 37.63 4.19 2.35
CA THR A 180 38.73 5.09 2.64
C THR A 180 39.90 4.33 3.28
N VAL A 181 39.66 3.47 4.26
CA VAL A 181 40.69 2.64 4.90
C VAL A 181 41.37 1.72 3.88
N ILE A 182 40.60 1.09 2.98
CA ILE A 182 41.17 0.23 1.93
C ILE A 182 42.07 1.05 0.99
N VAL A 183 41.58 2.20 0.53
CA VAL A 183 42.35 3.09 -0.35
C VAL A 183 43.65 3.57 0.30
N VAL A 184 43.60 3.99 1.55
CA VAL A 184 44.78 4.42 2.30
C VAL A 184 45.82 3.29 2.45
N LYS A 185 45.35 2.08 2.79
CA LYS A 185 46.25 0.90 2.87
C LYS A 185 46.83 0.54 1.50
N PHE A 186 46.07 0.63 0.42
CA PHE A 186 46.57 0.39 -0.92
C PHE A 186 47.63 1.42 -1.32
N LEU A 187 47.38 2.70 -1.11
CA LEU A 187 48.39 3.76 -1.38
C LEU A 187 49.64 3.59 -0.54
N ALA A 188 49.52 3.26 0.74
CA ALA A 188 50.66 2.95 1.59
C ALA A 188 51.46 1.75 1.05
N ALA A 189 50.79 0.69 0.62
CA ALA A 189 51.46 -0.49 0.04
C ALA A 189 52.23 -0.14 -1.25
N LEU A 190 51.68 0.75 -2.11
CA LEU A 190 52.38 1.24 -3.30
C LEU A 190 53.62 2.05 -2.94
N GLN A 191 53.55 2.91 -1.92
CA GLN A 191 54.72 3.69 -1.46
C GLN A 191 55.85 2.82 -0.90
N PHE A 192 55.50 1.78 -0.15
CA PHE A 192 56.48 0.81 0.37
C PHE A 192 57.10 -0.06 -0.74
N GLY A 193 56.30 -0.39 -1.77
CA GLY A 193 56.79 -1.16 -2.93
C GLY A 193 57.73 -0.38 -3.85
N SER A 194 57.67 0.95 -3.85
CA SER A 194 58.49 1.84 -4.70
C SER A 194 59.85 2.23 -4.09
N LYS A 195 60.09 1.93 -2.83
CA LYS A 195 61.41 2.20 -2.21
C LYS A 195 62.43 1.15 -2.68
N PRO A 196 63.60 1.59 -3.22
CA PRO A 196 64.66 0.67 -3.58
C PRO A 196 65.04 -0.13 -2.34
N ARG A 197 65.08 -1.45 -2.45
CA ARG A 197 65.55 -2.34 -1.37
C ARG A 197 66.98 -1.88 -1.00
N PRO A 198 67.30 -1.67 0.28
CA PRO A 198 68.66 -1.47 0.67
C PRO A 198 69.48 -2.65 0.21
N ALA A 199 70.77 -2.40 -0.17
CA ALA A 199 71.69 -3.43 -0.58
C ALA A 199 71.67 -4.58 0.43
N PRO A 200 71.71 -5.85 -0.03
CA PRO A 200 71.69 -6.99 0.85
C PRO A 200 72.88 -6.90 1.80
N GLN A 201 72.58 -6.68 3.06
CA GLN A 201 73.56 -6.83 4.13
C GLN A 201 73.52 -8.29 4.56
N ASP A 202 74.67 -8.91 4.68
CA ASP A 202 74.79 -10.27 5.24
C ASP A 202 74.26 -10.25 6.68
N LYS A 203 73.01 -10.54 6.83
CA LYS A 203 72.35 -10.69 8.13
C LYS A 203 72.17 -12.17 8.40
N PHE A 204 72.76 -12.67 9.47
CA PHE A 204 72.42 -13.99 9.98
C PHE A 204 70.95 -13.97 10.46
N VAL A 205 70.10 -14.72 9.77
CA VAL A 205 68.69 -14.88 10.16
C VAL A 205 68.59 -16.18 10.95
N ILE A 206 68.29 -16.09 12.23
CA ILE A 206 67.95 -17.27 13.05
C ILE A 206 66.50 -17.61 12.77
N CYS A 207 66.24 -18.69 11.99
CA CYS A 207 64.91 -19.24 11.83
C CYS A 207 64.60 -20.14 13.03
N GLN A 208 63.72 -19.69 13.94
CA GLN A 208 63.15 -20.57 14.94
C GLN A 208 61.95 -21.31 14.30
N VAL A 209 62.13 -22.63 14.07
CA VAL A 209 61.08 -23.52 13.62
C VAL A 209 60.49 -24.21 14.85
N PRO A 210 59.25 -23.88 15.28
CA PRO A 210 58.61 -24.61 16.36
C PRO A 210 58.29 -26.04 15.84
N ALA A 211 58.98 -27.03 16.36
CA ALA A 211 58.67 -28.44 16.15
C ALA A 211 57.58 -28.83 17.17
N TYR A 212 56.39 -29.07 16.71
CA TYR A 212 55.37 -29.74 17.51
C TYR A 212 55.56 -31.25 17.39
N THR A 213 55.85 -31.90 18.52
CA THR A 213 55.79 -33.36 18.72
C THR A 213 54.39 -33.75 19.12
#